data_dce4afd2837be99d1666e2f8fd8d2e6d
#
_entry.id   dce4afd2837be99d1666e2f8fd8d2e6d
#
_cell.length_a   1.000
_cell.length_b   1.000
_cell.length_c   1.000
_cell.angle_alpha   90.00
_cell.angle_beta   90.00
_cell.angle_gamma   90.00
#
_symmetry.space_group_name_H-M   'P 1'
#
loop_
_entity.id
_entity.type
_entity.pdbx_description
1 polymer ?
#
loop_
_entity_poly.entity_id
_entity_poly.type
_entity_poly.pdbx_seq_one_letter_code
_entity_poly.pdbx_strand_id
1 'polypeptide(L)'
;MNPVVIIPALNPDEKLILLVEELQKKDLHTIVVDDGSGAEYAAIFELLKSKYACDVCTHPSNCGKGRALKTGIRFLLDKYPDSTGFVTADADGQHAVANIGEIAGALGGNPQALVLGVRNFKEQGIPFRSRFGNKMTSSIFGAPPATRGQDPRPGRGGVPRRYADRCSG
;
A
#
# COMPACT_ATOMS: atom_id res chain seq x y z
N MET A 1 -16.46 -3.85 6.58
CA MET A 1 -15.35 -2.98 7.04
C MET A 1 -14.67 -2.39 5.81
N ASN A 2 -14.23 -1.12 5.85
CA ASN A 2 -13.51 -0.49 4.74
C ASN A 2 -12.21 -1.23 4.40
N PRO A 3 -11.68 -1.07 3.18
CA PRO A 3 -10.34 -1.59 2.85
C PRO A 3 -9.28 -1.04 3.80
N VAL A 4 -8.29 -1.86 4.13
CA VAL A 4 -7.18 -1.50 5.02
C VAL A 4 -5.97 -1.08 4.20
N VAL A 5 -5.20 -0.10 4.66
CA VAL A 5 -3.96 0.32 4.00
C VAL A 5 -2.77 -0.39 4.65
N ILE A 6 -1.96 -1.08 3.85
CA ILE A 6 -0.74 -1.77 4.31
C ILE A 6 0.49 -0.98 3.85
N ILE A 7 1.33 -0.57 4.79
CA ILE A 7 2.51 0.25 4.54
C ILE A 7 3.75 -0.47 5.05
N PRO A 8 4.58 -1.07 4.17
CA PRO A 8 5.91 -1.52 4.56
C PRO A 8 6.82 -0.31 4.78
N ALA A 9 7.53 -0.29 5.90
CA ALA A 9 8.43 0.78 6.30
C ALA A 9 9.79 0.22 6.74
N LEU A 10 10.86 0.86 6.30
CA LEU A 10 12.22 0.62 6.74
C LEU A 10 12.89 1.97 6.96
N ASN A 11 13.35 2.24 8.17
CA ASN A 11 13.96 3.51 8.56
C ASN A 11 13.12 4.72 8.11
N PRO A 12 11.84 4.80 8.54
CA PRO A 12 10.91 5.83 8.08
C PRO A 12 11.29 7.21 8.62
N ASP A 13 10.89 8.24 7.91
CA ASP A 13 10.95 9.62 8.36
C ASP A 13 9.54 10.15 8.74
N GLU A 14 9.43 11.45 9.02
CA GLU A 14 8.19 12.13 9.39
C GLU A 14 7.09 12.00 8.32
N LYS A 15 7.44 11.70 7.06
CA LYS A 15 6.45 11.53 5.98
C LYS A 15 5.52 10.36 6.24
N LEU A 16 6.00 9.29 6.90
CA LEU A 16 5.14 8.20 7.31
C LEU A 16 4.06 8.66 8.30
N ILE A 17 4.42 9.52 9.26
CA ILE A 17 3.47 10.07 10.23
C ILE A 17 2.41 10.91 9.51
N LEU A 18 2.84 11.81 8.62
CA LEU A 18 1.93 12.65 7.84
C LEU A 18 1.00 11.82 6.95
N LEU A 19 1.53 10.79 6.30
CA LEU A 19 0.73 9.87 5.48
C LEU A 19 -0.36 9.18 6.32
N VAL A 20 0.00 8.65 7.48
CA VAL A 20 -0.94 7.96 8.36
C VAL A 20 -2.01 8.92 8.91
N GLU A 21 -1.61 10.12 9.30
CA GLU A 21 -2.54 11.17 9.75
C GLU A 21 -3.59 11.49 8.67
N GLU A 22 -3.17 11.65 7.44
CA GLU A 22 -4.08 11.93 6.32
C GLU A 22 -4.98 10.73 5.98
N LEU A 23 -4.50 9.51 6.13
CA LEU A 23 -5.30 8.28 5.95
C LEU A 23 -6.37 8.18 7.04
N GLN A 24 -6.03 8.51 8.29
CA GLN A 24 -6.96 8.52 9.40
C GLN A 24 -8.10 9.54 9.20
N LYS A 25 -7.80 10.73 8.66
CA LYS A 25 -8.84 11.74 8.32
C LYS A 25 -9.84 11.21 7.27
N LYS A 26 -9.48 10.17 6.53
CA LYS A 26 -10.35 9.49 5.54
C LYS A 26 -10.98 8.20 6.06
N ASP A 27 -10.92 7.96 7.37
CA ASP A 27 -11.43 6.73 8.01
C ASP A 27 -10.85 5.44 7.38
N LEU A 28 -9.57 5.49 6.97
CA LEU A 28 -8.83 4.36 6.44
C LEU A 28 -7.91 3.79 7.50
N HIS A 29 -8.23 2.58 7.96
CA HIS A 29 -7.39 1.87 8.92
C HIS A 29 -6.04 1.48 8.30
N THR A 30 -4.97 1.56 9.08
CA THR A 30 -3.60 1.38 8.59
C THR A 30 -2.86 0.30 9.37
N ILE A 31 -2.25 -0.62 8.64
CA ILE A 31 -1.28 -1.59 9.14
C ILE A 31 0.10 -1.16 8.63
N VAL A 32 1.00 -0.83 9.55
CA VAL A 32 2.39 -0.52 9.24
C VAL A 32 3.25 -1.74 9.55
N VAL A 33 4.11 -2.13 8.62
CA VAL A 33 5.06 -3.22 8.85
C VAL A 33 6.46 -2.64 8.89
N ASP A 34 7.02 -2.56 10.09
CA ASP A 34 8.41 -2.22 10.33
C ASP A 34 9.30 -3.38 9.88
N ASP A 35 10.02 -3.22 8.80
CA ASP A 35 10.88 -4.26 8.22
C ASP A 35 12.29 -4.26 8.84
N GLY A 36 12.36 -4.17 10.16
CA GLY A 36 13.61 -4.24 10.92
C GLY A 36 14.38 -2.91 10.94
N SER A 37 13.70 -1.81 11.19
CA SER A 37 14.31 -0.50 11.41
C SER A 37 15.15 -0.48 12.69
N GLY A 38 16.14 0.42 12.73
CA GLY A 38 16.97 0.64 13.92
C GLY A 38 16.19 1.19 15.11
N ALA A 39 16.79 1.08 16.30
CA ALA A 39 16.18 1.55 17.55
C ALA A 39 15.86 3.05 17.55
N GLU A 40 16.59 3.83 16.77
CA GLU A 40 16.37 5.28 16.57
C GLU A 40 15.01 5.61 15.94
N TYR A 41 14.37 4.67 15.24
CA TYR A 41 13.05 4.84 14.65
C TYR A 41 11.91 4.37 15.55
N ALA A 42 12.20 3.78 16.71
CA ALA A 42 11.18 3.23 17.62
C ALA A 42 10.12 4.26 18.02
N ALA A 43 10.53 5.52 18.25
CA ALA A 43 9.62 6.61 18.61
C ALA A 43 8.54 6.88 17.54
N ILE A 44 8.87 6.74 16.25
CA ILE A 44 7.91 6.90 15.15
C ILE A 44 6.84 5.81 15.26
N PHE A 45 7.22 4.55 15.38
CA PHE A 45 6.28 3.44 15.45
C PHE A 45 5.40 3.49 16.70
N GLU A 46 5.95 3.88 17.85
CA GLU A 46 5.16 4.07 19.08
C GLU A 46 4.16 5.23 18.96
N LEU A 47 4.54 6.32 18.29
CA LEU A 47 3.62 7.41 17.97
C LEU A 47 2.47 6.94 17.07
N LEU A 48 2.76 6.12 16.06
CA LEU A 48 1.76 5.56 15.15
C LEU A 48 0.75 4.69 15.90
N LYS A 49 1.21 3.87 16.85
CA LYS A 49 0.34 3.04 17.70
C LYS A 49 -0.51 3.88 18.64
N SER A 50 0.13 4.78 19.40
CA SER A 50 -0.51 5.48 20.50
C SER A 50 -1.45 6.62 20.05
N LYS A 51 -1.03 7.40 19.05
CA LYS A 51 -1.78 8.57 18.60
C LYS A 51 -2.75 8.26 17.46
N TYR A 52 -2.35 7.39 16.54
CA TYR A 52 -3.11 7.14 15.32
C TYR A 52 -3.77 5.76 15.27
N ALA A 53 -3.72 5.01 16.37
CA ALA A 53 -4.31 3.67 16.50
C ALA A 53 -3.94 2.72 15.33
N CYS A 54 -2.73 2.88 14.77
CA CYS A 54 -2.22 1.98 13.74
C CYS A 54 -1.84 0.63 14.34
N ASP A 55 -2.07 -0.42 13.59
CA ASP A 55 -1.41 -1.68 13.86
C ASP A 55 0.03 -1.64 13.35
N VAL A 56 0.97 -2.04 14.19
CA VAL A 56 2.38 -2.12 13.80
C VAL A 56 2.89 -3.54 14.02
N CYS A 57 3.34 -4.17 12.93
CA CYS A 57 4.07 -5.45 12.95
C CYS A 57 5.56 -5.14 12.80
N THR A 58 6.43 -5.78 13.58
CA THR A 58 7.88 -5.53 13.54
C THR A 58 8.64 -6.79 13.21
N HIS A 59 9.53 -6.73 12.23
CA HIS A 59 10.51 -7.76 11.94
C HIS A 59 11.77 -7.53 12.74
N PRO A 60 12.46 -8.60 13.19
CA PRO A 60 13.72 -8.46 13.95
C PRO A 60 14.89 -7.94 13.11
N SER A 61 14.77 -8.02 11.78
CA SER A 61 15.76 -7.52 10.81
C SER A 61 15.10 -7.30 9.46
N ASN A 62 15.76 -6.57 8.57
CA ASN A 62 15.28 -6.33 7.20
C ASN A 62 15.13 -7.64 6.42
N CYS A 63 13.90 -7.95 6.06
CA CYS A 63 13.50 -9.12 5.26
C CYS A 63 13.08 -8.74 3.83
N GLY A 64 13.04 -7.45 3.53
CA GLY A 64 12.65 -6.88 2.25
C GLY A 64 11.15 -6.62 2.11
N LYS A 65 10.82 -5.62 1.28
CA LYS A 65 9.46 -5.11 1.07
C LYS A 65 8.43 -6.21 0.78
N GLY A 66 8.80 -7.20 -0.03
CA GLY A 66 7.89 -8.31 -0.37
C GLY A 66 7.51 -9.16 0.85
N ARG A 67 8.44 -9.38 1.77
CA ARG A 67 8.18 -10.10 3.02
C ARG A 67 7.32 -9.25 3.96
N ALA A 68 7.62 -7.96 4.08
CA ALA A 68 6.83 -7.04 4.89
C ALA A 68 5.37 -6.96 4.40
N LEU A 69 5.14 -6.90 3.09
CA LEU A 69 3.78 -6.97 2.53
C LEU A 69 3.06 -8.27 2.89
N LYS A 70 3.73 -9.43 2.77
CA LYS A 70 3.13 -10.72 3.18
C LYS A 70 2.77 -10.75 4.67
N THR A 71 3.61 -10.19 5.53
CA THR A 71 3.33 -10.07 6.96
C THR A 71 2.09 -9.21 7.22
N GLY A 72 1.99 -8.04 6.58
CA GLY A 72 0.82 -7.16 6.68
C GLY A 72 -0.46 -7.82 6.18
N ILE A 73 -0.39 -8.57 5.07
CA ILE A 73 -1.53 -9.32 4.51
C ILE A 73 -1.98 -10.41 5.50
N ARG A 74 -1.06 -11.20 6.06
CA ARG A 74 -1.40 -12.19 7.08
C ARG A 74 -2.09 -11.57 8.27
N PHE A 75 -1.50 -10.52 8.81
CA PHE A 75 -2.08 -9.80 9.94
C PHE A 75 -3.49 -9.28 9.64
N LEU A 76 -3.71 -8.75 8.43
CA LEU A 76 -5.03 -8.34 7.96
C LEU A 76 -6.04 -9.50 7.98
N LEU A 77 -5.65 -10.66 7.40
CA LEU A 77 -6.53 -11.82 7.31
C LEU A 77 -6.93 -12.35 8.69
N ASP A 78 -5.99 -12.34 9.63
CA ASP A 78 -6.18 -12.84 10.99
C ASP A 78 -7.01 -11.88 11.85
N LYS A 79 -6.70 -10.58 11.80
CA LYS A 79 -7.30 -9.59 12.71
C LYS A 79 -8.58 -8.96 12.14
N TYR A 80 -8.66 -8.79 10.82
CA TYR A 80 -9.76 -8.09 10.14
C TYR A 80 -10.45 -8.97 9.10
N PRO A 81 -11.05 -10.11 9.51
CA PRO A 81 -11.67 -11.06 8.59
C PRO A 81 -12.78 -10.46 7.73
N ASP A 82 -13.41 -9.41 8.17
CA ASP A 82 -14.53 -8.73 7.47
C ASP A 82 -14.06 -7.55 6.60
N SER A 83 -12.75 -7.36 6.43
CA SER A 83 -12.24 -6.34 5.51
C SER A 83 -12.58 -6.67 4.07
N THR A 84 -13.03 -5.68 3.29
CA THR A 84 -13.34 -5.86 1.86
C THR A 84 -12.10 -6.06 0.99
N GLY A 85 -10.90 -5.74 1.51
CA GLY A 85 -9.63 -5.88 0.82
C GLY A 85 -8.56 -5.01 1.43
N PHE A 86 -7.48 -4.77 0.69
CA PHE A 86 -6.41 -3.88 1.13
C PHE A 86 -5.83 -3.06 -0.02
N VAL A 87 -5.20 -1.95 0.35
CA VAL A 87 -4.42 -1.09 -0.54
C VAL A 87 -2.99 -1.04 -0.01
N THR A 88 -1.99 -1.15 -0.88
CA THR A 88 -0.59 -0.94 -0.48
C THR A 88 -0.15 0.48 -0.76
N ALA A 89 0.62 1.07 0.15
CA ALA A 89 1.25 2.37 -0.03
C ALA A 89 2.71 2.34 0.44
N ASP A 90 3.55 3.20 -0.13
CA ASP A 90 4.94 3.34 0.29
C ASP A 90 5.06 4.38 1.41
N ALA A 91 6.01 4.17 2.33
CA ALA A 91 6.23 5.02 3.50
C ALA A 91 6.84 6.39 3.17
N ASP A 92 7.32 6.59 1.94
CA ASP A 92 8.04 7.78 1.49
C ASP A 92 7.15 9.01 1.21
N GLY A 93 5.84 8.89 1.38
CA GLY A 93 4.86 9.95 1.18
C GLY A 93 4.69 10.41 -0.29
N GLN A 94 5.32 9.74 -1.27
CA GLN A 94 5.16 10.08 -2.69
C GLN A 94 3.75 9.79 -3.22
N HIS A 95 2.94 9.14 -2.43
CA HIS A 95 1.59 8.78 -2.79
C HIS A 95 0.57 9.79 -2.26
N ALA A 96 -0.16 10.47 -3.14
CA ALA A 96 -1.26 11.33 -2.73
C ALA A 96 -2.36 10.49 -2.04
N VAL A 97 -2.71 10.83 -0.82
CA VAL A 97 -3.74 10.14 -0.02
C VAL A 97 -5.10 10.13 -0.74
N ALA A 98 -5.37 11.15 -1.56
CA ALA A 98 -6.57 11.19 -2.40
C ALA A 98 -6.71 9.93 -3.27
N ASN A 99 -5.62 9.52 -3.92
CA ASN A 99 -5.62 8.34 -4.79
C ASN A 99 -5.74 7.02 -4.00
N ILE A 100 -5.22 6.95 -2.74
CA ILE A 100 -5.44 5.78 -1.88
C ILE A 100 -6.94 5.67 -1.56
N GLY A 101 -7.58 6.80 -1.23
CA GLY A 101 -9.01 6.85 -0.98
C GLY A 101 -9.86 6.43 -2.18
N GLU A 102 -9.50 6.88 -3.38
CA GLU A 102 -10.18 6.49 -4.63
C GLU A 102 -10.09 4.97 -4.88
N ILE A 103 -8.90 4.38 -4.72
CA ILE A 103 -8.70 2.94 -4.87
C ILE A 103 -9.47 2.16 -3.79
N ALA A 104 -9.43 2.62 -2.54
CA ALA A 104 -10.17 2.01 -1.45
C ALA A 104 -11.68 2.04 -1.72
N GLY A 105 -12.22 3.17 -2.21
CA GLY A 105 -13.62 3.28 -2.63
C GLY A 105 -13.98 2.34 -3.77
N ALA A 106 -13.13 2.23 -4.79
CA ALA A 106 -13.33 1.32 -5.92
C ALA A 106 -13.33 -0.15 -5.50
N LEU A 107 -12.49 -0.55 -4.52
CA LEU A 107 -12.48 -1.89 -3.94
C LEU A 107 -13.76 -2.20 -3.18
N GLY A 108 -14.29 -1.23 -2.43
CA GLY A 108 -15.55 -1.39 -1.70
C GLY A 108 -16.73 -1.70 -2.62
N GLY A 109 -16.75 -1.11 -3.82
CA GLY A 109 -17.76 -1.36 -4.85
C GLY A 109 -17.54 -2.63 -5.69
N ASN A 110 -16.32 -3.21 -5.68
CA ASN A 110 -15.94 -4.34 -6.51
C ASN A 110 -15.09 -5.36 -5.73
N PRO A 111 -15.66 -6.08 -4.75
CA PRO A 111 -14.90 -6.93 -3.82
C PRO A 111 -14.22 -8.15 -4.47
N GLN A 112 -14.44 -8.36 -5.77
CA GLN A 112 -13.83 -9.45 -6.56
C GLN A 112 -12.76 -8.95 -7.54
N ALA A 113 -12.55 -7.64 -7.62
CA ALA A 113 -11.65 -7.04 -8.60
C ALA A 113 -10.25 -6.76 -8.01
N LEU A 114 -9.21 -6.94 -8.82
CA LEU A 114 -7.91 -6.33 -8.59
C LEU A 114 -7.95 -4.92 -9.16
N VAL A 115 -7.90 -3.90 -8.32
CA VAL A 115 -7.86 -2.50 -8.74
C VAL A 115 -6.40 -2.04 -8.80
N LEU A 116 -5.94 -1.63 -9.97
CA LEU A 116 -4.59 -1.11 -10.19
C LEU A 116 -4.66 0.38 -10.53
N GLY A 117 -4.04 1.21 -9.69
CA GLY A 117 -3.77 2.61 -10.04
C GLY A 117 -2.58 2.69 -11.00
N VAL A 118 -2.78 3.25 -12.19
CA VAL A 118 -1.73 3.36 -13.21
C VAL A 118 -1.25 4.80 -13.36
N ARG A 119 0.08 5.02 -13.40
CA ARG A 119 0.65 6.34 -13.66
C ARG A 119 0.63 6.65 -15.16
N ASN A 120 0.11 7.83 -15.51
CA ASN A 120 0.28 8.34 -16.86
C ASN A 120 1.69 8.92 -17.06
N PHE A 121 2.58 8.14 -17.65
CA PHE A 121 3.98 8.52 -17.90
C PHE A 121 4.15 9.56 -19.04
N LYS A 122 3.08 10.06 -19.61
CA LYS A 122 3.12 11.10 -20.66
C LYS A 122 3.16 12.52 -20.07
N GLU A 123 2.93 12.69 -18.78
CA GLU A 123 3.02 13.99 -18.11
C GLU A 123 4.48 14.45 -17.97
N GLN A 124 4.70 15.77 -18.14
CA GLN A 124 6.04 16.38 -18.08
C GLN A 124 6.63 16.28 -16.66
N GLY A 125 7.92 15.94 -16.55
CA GLY A 125 8.66 15.95 -15.29
C GLY A 125 9.13 14.58 -14.76
N ILE A 126 8.86 13.46 -15.47
CA ILE A 126 9.31 12.14 -15.03
C ILE A 126 10.71 11.82 -15.57
N PRO A 127 11.69 11.43 -14.71
CA PRO A 127 13.03 11.06 -15.13
C PRO A 127 13.05 9.92 -16.15
N PHE A 128 13.91 10.04 -17.17
CA PHE A 128 14.02 9.10 -18.28
C PHE A 128 14.23 7.62 -17.85
N ARG A 129 14.93 7.39 -16.72
CA ARG A 129 15.18 6.05 -16.17
C ARG A 129 13.88 5.33 -15.73
N SER A 130 12.91 6.05 -15.18
CA SER A 130 11.60 5.47 -14.79
C SER A 130 10.74 5.08 -15.99
N ARG A 131 10.89 5.78 -17.11
CA ARG A 131 10.13 5.50 -18.36
C ARG A 131 10.58 4.19 -19.01
N PHE A 132 11.88 3.87 -18.92
CA PHE A 132 12.46 2.69 -19.58
C PHE A 132 12.13 1.39 -18.82
N GLY A 133 12.23 1.38 -17.48
CA GLY A 133 11.95 0.20 -16.66
C GLY A 133 10.50 -0.29 -16.79
N ASN A 134 9.54 0.64 -16.80
CA ASN A 134 8.11 0.27 -16.89
C ASN A 134 7.68 -0.21 -18.27
N LYS A 135 8.30 0.28 -19.35
CA LYS A 135 8.01 -0.18 -20.70
C LYS A 135 8.46 -1.63 -20.91
N MET A 136 9.54 -2.05 -20.26
CA MET A 136 10.05 -3.41 -20.31
C MET A 136 9.19 -4.38 -19.48
N THR A 137 8.68 -3.94 -18.33
CA THR A 137 7.82 -4.76 -17.46
C THR A 137 6.44 -5.01 -18.07
N SER A 138 5.83 -3.99 -18.71
CA SER A 138 4.54 -4.15 -19.40
C SER A 138 4.61 -5.05 -20.64
N SER A 139 5.81 -5.23 -21.24
CA SER A 139 6.04 -6.13 -22.38
C SER A 139 6.22 -7.60 -21.98
N ILE A 140 6.65 -7.86 -20.73
CA ILE A 140 6.94 -9.22 -20.22
C ILE A 140 5.68 -9.85 -19.59
N PHE A 141 4.84 -9.05 -18.93
CA PHE A 141 3.57 -9.50 -18.38
C PHE A 141 2.45 -9.08 -19.33
N GLY A 142 2.09 -9.98 -20.26
CA GLY A 142 0.93 -9.77 -21.11
C GLY A 142 -0.28 -9.40 -20.26
N ALA A 143 -0.76 -8.17 -20.40
CA ALA A 143 -1.84 -7.64 -19.59
C ALA A 143 -3.14 -8.39 -19.89
N PRO A 144 -3.87 -8.91 -18.88
CA PRO A 144 -5.26 -9.27 -19.05
C PRO A 144 -6.07 -7.99 -19.39
N PRO A 145 -7.18 -8.10 -20.13
CA PRO A 145 -7.94 -6.94 -20.60
C PRO A 145 -8.41 -6.08 -19.41
N ALA A 146 -7.89 -4.85 -19.36
CA ALA A 146 -8.32 -3.85 -18.41
C ALA A 146 -9.74 -3.39 -18.75
N THR A 147 -10.67 -3.55 -17.84
CA THR A 147 -11.90 -2.77 -17.86
C THR A 147 -11.54 -1.30 -17.66
N ARG A 148 -11.95 -0.49 -18.61
CA ARG A 148 -11.59 0.92 -18.78
C ARG A 148 -12.16 1.78 -17.65
N GLY A 149 -11.36 2.06 -16.63
CA GLY A 149 -11.49 3.23 -15.78
C GLY A 149 -10.21 4.04 -15.94
N GLN A 150 -10.25 5.13 -16.68
CA GLN A 150 -9.08 5.98 -16.89
C GLN A 150 -8.88 6.87 -15.67
N ASP A 151 -7.93 6.50 -14.77
CA ASP A 151 -7.36 7.45 -13.83
C ASP A 151 -5.89 7.73 -14.22
N PRO A 152 -5.47 8.98 -14.34
CA PRO A 152 -4.16 9.35 -14.85
C PRO A 152 -3.00 9.26 -13.83
N ARG A 153 -3.12 8.60 -12.68
CA ARG A 153 -2.13 8.68 -11.58
C ARG A 153 -1.58 7.34 -11.08
N PRO A 154 -0.38 7.31 -10.45
CA PRO A 154 0.51 6.15 -10.46
C PRO A 154 0.30 5.06 -9.40
N GLY A 155 0.42 3.87 -9.88
CA GLY A 155 0.89 2.63 -9.25
C GLY A 155 0.44 2.30 -7.85
N ARG A 156 -0.84 1.88 -7.65
CA ARG A 156 -1.30 1.24 -6.44
C ARG A 156 -2.17 0.05 -6.78
N GLY A 157 -1.74 -1.11 -6.34
CA GLY A 157 -2.57 -2.30 -6.42
C GLY A 157 -3.50 -2.35 -5.20
N GLY A 158 -4.80 -2.28 -5.43
CA GLY A 158 -5.77 -2.76 -4.46
C GLY A 158 -6.04 -4.24 -4.73
N VAL A 159 -5.88 -5.09 -3.73
CA VAL A 159 -6.10 -6.53 -3.86
C VAL A 159 -7.27 -6.94 -2.98
N PRO A 160 -8.36 -7.48 -3.56
CA PRO A 160 -9.45 -8.05 -2.78
C PRO A 160 -8.95 -9.25 -1.94
N ARG A 161 -9.60 -9.49 -0.81
CA ARG A 161 -9.25 -10.56 0.14
C ARG A 161 -9.03 -11.93 -0.52
N ARG A 162 -9.82 -12.29 -1.53
CA ARG A 162 -9.69 -13.59 -2.23
C ARG A 162 -8.33 -13.83 -2.88
N TYR A 163 -7.61 -12.75 -3.23
CA TYR A 163 -6.27 -12.85 -3.79
C TYR A 163 -5.20 -12.86 -2.72
N ALA A 164 -5.48 -12.31 -1.53
CA ALA A 164 -4.55 -12.29 -0.42
C ALA A 164 -4.21 -13.71 0.07
N ASP A 165 -5.21 -14.60 0.13
CA ASP A 165 -5.02 -16.00 0.56
C ASP A 165 -4.02 -16.77 -0.32
N ARG A 166 -3.92 -16.43 -1.60
CA ARG A 166 -2.96 -17.06 -2.54
C ARG A 166 -1.55 -16.49 -2.45
N CYS A 167 -1.40 -15.27 -1.92
CA CYS A 167 -0.11 -14.62 -1.80
C CYS A 167 0.57 -14.88 -0.45
N SER A 168 -0.14 -15.54 0.50
CA SER A 168 0.33 -15.78 1.86
C SER A 168 1.14 -17.07 2.04
N GLY A 169 1.26 -17.89 0.97
CA GLY A 169 2.03 -19.14 0.95
C GLY A 169 3.55 -18.92 0.88
#